data_80a93761be1bf524d181598d86c87360
#
_entry.id   80a93761be1bf524d181598d86c87360
#
_cell.length_a   1.000
_cell.length_b   1.000
_cell.length_c   1.000
_cell.angle_alpha   90.00
_cell.angle_beta   90.00
_cell.angle_gamma   90.00
#
_symmetry.space_group_name_H-M   'P 1'
#
loop_
_entity.id
_entity.type
_entity.pdbx_description
1 polymer ?
#
loop_
_entity_poly.entity_id
_entity_poly.type
_entity_poly.pdbx_seq_one_letter_code
_entity_poly.pdbx_strand_id
1 'polypeptide(L)'
;MAALLLSVTACAGPASQMETKPGTVVDHLEVIGADGTLLARTEVPRQTGWCLYWNHSVTGDGVIDCYVDDLGKMVLHRAYQPDFAAGLGHYPGRGILTSAEGGGYWIEDIDEPVRGNAYVLRVGSLAVNHRIVTDSDEINLSKMAEHTRVTIRLDTGE
;
A
#
# COMPACT_ATOMS: atom_id res chain seq x y z
N MET A 1 31.23 -62.89 22.85
CA MET A 1 31.10 -61.42 22.95
C MET A 1 30.45 -60.97 21.67
N ALA A 2 29.15 -60.66 21.73
CA ALA A 2 28.38 -60.21 20.59
C ALA A 2 28.17 -58.67 20.72
N ALA A 3 28.67 -57.93 19.75
CA ALA A 3 28.50 -56.48 19.67
C ALA A 3 27.17 -56.14 18.97
N LEU A 4 26.27 -55.46 19.70
CA LEU A 4 25.00 -55.03 19.20
C LEU A 4 25.18 -53.61 18.61
N LEU A 5 25.08 -53.47 17.28
CA LEU A 5 25.10 -52.19 16.58
C LEU A 5 23.69 -51.60 16.61
N LEU A 6 23.48 -50.49 17.36
CA LEU A 6 22.24 -49.72 17.31
C LEU A 6 22.30 -48.77 16.10
N SER A 7 21.44 -49.00 15.15
CA SER A 7 21.19 -48.03 14.02
C SER A 7 20.25 -46.94 14.48
N VAL A 8 20.75 -45.69 14.51
CA VAL A 8 19.89 -44.51 14.75
C VAL A 8 19.35 -44.05 13.42
N THR A 9 18.06 -44.27 13.20
CA THR A 9 17.32 -43.76 12.05
C THR A 9 16.87 -42.33 12.36
N ALA A 10 17.52 -41.33 11.72
CA ALA A 10 17.11 -39.94 11.78
C ALA A 10 15.85 -39.74 10.90
N CYS A 11 14.70 -39.49 11.51
CA CYS A 11 13.53 -39.01 10.81
C CYS A 11 13.73 -37.54 10.42
N ALA A 12 14.06 -37.26 9.17
CA ALA A 12 13.94 -35.93 8.58
C ALA A 12 12.44 -35.67 8.33
N GLY A 13 11.84 -34.77 9.12
CA GLY A 13 10.51 -34.27 8.87
C GLY A 13 10.44 -33.49 7.55
N PRO A 14 9.30 -33.51 6.83
CA PRO A 14 9.18 -32.76 5.60
C PRO A 14 9.28 -31.26 5.88
N ALA A 15 10.22 -30.59 5.20
CA ALA A 15 10.26 -29.15 5.15
C ALA A 15 8.91 -28.67 4.58
N SER A 16 8.17 -27.86 5.33
CA SER A 16 6.98 -27.17 4.84
C SER A 16 7.39 -26.30 3.68
N GLN A 17 7.17 -26.78 2.47
CA GLN A 17 7.20 -25.95 1.27
C GLN A 17 5.97 -25.05 1.38
N MET A 18 6.21 -23.73 1.47
CA MET A 18 5.17 -22.74 1.26
C MET A 18 4.64 -22.98 -0.17
N GLU A 19 3.47 -23.61 -0.25
CA GLU A 19 2.74 -23.72 -1.50
C GLU A 19 2.34 -22.30 -1.94
N THR A 20 3.06 -21.77 -2.91
CA THR A 20 2.61 -20.61 -3.69
C THR A 20 1.33 -21.03 -4.40
N LYS A 21 0.20 -20.42 -4.02
CA LYS A 21 -1.09 -20.62 -4.65
C LYS A 21 -0.93 -20.38 -6.16
N PRO A 22 -1.19 -21.38 -7.03
CA PRO A 22 -0.96 -21.18 -8.46
C PRO A 22 -1.94 -20.15 -9.00
N GLY A 23 -1.43 -19.08 -9.63
CA GLY A 23 -2.20 -18.17 -10.46
C GLY A 23 -2.48 -16.78 -9.89
N THR A 24 -1.81 -16.33 -8.81
CA THR A 24 -1.92 -14.90 -8.42
C THR A 24 -1.15 -14.07 -9.44
N VAL A 25 -1.86 -13.24 -10.23
CA VAL A 25 -1.22 -12.22 -11.06
C VAL A 25 -0.70 -11.13 -10.13
N VAL A 26 0.54 -10.71 -10.35
CA VAL A 26 1.20 -9.68 -9.56
C VAL A 26 1.46 -8.49 -10.47
N ASP A 27 0.83 -7.38 -10.14
CA ASP A 27 1.07 -6.08 -10.75
C ASP A 27 2.11 -5.31 -9.92
N HIS A 28 2.53 -4.14 -10.36
CA HIS A 28 3.57 -3.38 -9.67
C HIS A 28 3.13 -1.95 -9.40
N LEU A 29 3.38 -1.48 -8.20
CA LEU A 29 3.26 -0.07 -7.90
C LEU A 29 4.60 0.62 -8.13
N GLU A 30 4.60 1.63 -8.97
CA GLU A 30 5.78 2.40 -9.34
C GLU A 30 5.69 3.84 -8.84
N VAL A 31 6.83 4.35 -8.38
CA VAL A 31 7.04 5.75 -8.04
C VAL A 31 7.98 6.34 -9.08
N ILE A 32 7.49 7.30 -9.86
CA ILE A 32 8.22 7.89 -10.98
C ILE A 32 8.46 9.36 -10.67
N GLY A 33 9.73 9.80 -10.71
CA GLY A 33 10.12 11.18 -10.53
C GLY A 33 9.61 12.11 -11.65
N ALA A 34 9.65 13.42 -11.42
CA ALA A 34 9.20 14.42 -12.40
C ALA A 34 10.00 14.40 -13.71
N ASP A 35 11.21 13.85 -13.67
CA ASP A 35 12.10 13.67 -14.83
C ASP A 35 11.88 12.33 -15.55
N GLY A 36 10.91 11.52 -15.09
CA GLY A 36 10.62 10.19 -15.62
C GLY A 36 11.47 9.06 -15.01
N THR A 37 12.36 9.35 -14.07
CA THR A 37 13.19 8.34 -13.41
C THR A 37 12.33 7.45 -12.50
N LEU A 38 12.48 6.13 -12.61
CA LEU A 38 11.88 5.18 -11.67
C LEU A 38 12.61 5.27 -10.33
N LEU A 39 11.92 5.75 -9.30
CA LEU A 39 12.47 5.94 -7.94
C LEU A 39 12.28 4.71 -7.06
N ALA A 40 11.14 4.04 -7.19
CA ALA A 40 10.82 2.82 -6.46
C ALA A 40 9.81 1.97 -7.24
N ARG A 41 9.82 0.67 -6.95
CA ARG A 41 8.86 -0.30 -7.45
C ARG A 41 8.63 -1.37 -6.40
N THR A 42 7.38 -1.74 -6.17
CA THR A 42 7.00 -2.83 -5.27
C THR A 42 5.91 -3.68 -5.89
N GLU A 43 5.82 -4.94 -5.49
CA GLU A 43 4.81 -5.88 -5.95
C GLU A 43 3.47 -5.61 -5.27
N VAL A 44 2.40 -5.70 -6.04
CA VAL A 44 1.02 -5.64 -5.56
C VAL A 44 0.27 -6.81 -6.19
N PRO A 45 0.03 -7.88 -5.46
CA PRO A 45 -0.83 -8.96 -5.95
C PRO A 45 -2.24 -8.43 -6.26
N ARG A 46 -2.84 -8.84 -7.38
CA ARG A 46 -4.21 -8.44 -7.72
C ARG A 46 -5.18 -8.77 -6.60
N GLN A 47 -6.17 -7.91 -6.38
CA GLN A 47 -7.13 -7.96 -5.27
C GLN A 47 -6.51 -7.72 -3.88
N THR A 48 -5.27 -7.23 -3.83
CA THR A 48 -4.68 -6.61 -2.64
C THR A 48 -4.53 -5.12 -2.85
N GLY A 49 -3.87 -4.40 -1.93
CA GLY A 49 -3.77 -2.96 -2.04
C GLY A 49 -2.57 -2.38 -1.31
N TRP A 50 -2.58 -1.09 -1.24
CA TRP A 50 -1.61 -0.27 -0.52
C TRP A 50 -2.29 0.94 0.08
N CYS A 51 -1.68 1.56 1.09
CA CYS A 51 -2.15 2.82 1.63
C CYS A 51 -1.06 3.89 1.52
N LEU A 52 -1.45 5.09 1.12
CA LEU A 52 -0.66 6.30 1.22
C LEU A 52 -0.96 6.95 2.58
N TYR A 53 0.07 7.10 3.40
CA TYR A 53 0.02 7.77 4.70
C TYR A 53 0.73 9.11 4.61
N TRP A 54 0.21 10.12 5.28
CA TRP A 54 0.94 11.37 5.52
C TRP A 54 0.42 12.09 6.75
N ASN A 55 1.18 13.03 7.25
CA ASN A 55 0.75 13.94 8.31
C ASN A 55 0.24 15.24 7.67
N HIS A 56 -0.91 15.72 8.10
CA HIS A 56 -1.45 16.99 7.66
C HIS A 56 -0.45 18.11 7.96
N SER A 57 -0.11 18.94 6.97
CA SER A 57 1.02 19.90 7.07
C SER A 57 0.83 21.00 8.12
N VAL A 58 -0.39 21.23 8.59
CA VAL A 58 -0.72 22.27 9.58
C VAL A 58 -0.94 21.68 10.97
N THR A 59 -1.77 20.62 11.07
CA THR A 59 -2.13 20.03 12.38
C THR A 59 -1.17 18.93 12.81
N GLY A 60 -0.46 18.30 11.89
CA GLY A 60 0.41 17.15 12.15
C GLY A 60 -0.35 15.81 12.27
N ASP A 61 -1.67 15.83 12.18
CA ASP A 61 -2.50 14.63 12.30
C ASP A 61 -2.34 13.72 11.08
N GLY A 62 -2.45 12.41 11.33
CA GLY A 62 -2.32 11.41 10.28
C GLY A 62 -3.52 11.39 9.34
N VAL A 63 -3.26 11.26 8.06
CA VAL A 63 -4.25 11.05 6.98
C VAL A 63 -3.86 9.80 6.22
N ILE A 64 -4.85 9.04 5.72
CA ILE A 64 -4.60 7.78 5.02
C ILE A 64 -5.55 7.68 3.83
N ASP A 65 -5.01 7.41 2.64
CA ASP A 65 -5.79 6.98 1.47
C ASP A 65 -5.36 5.55 1.10
N CYS A 66 -6.31 4.61 1.09
CA CYS A 66 -6.06 3.23 0.74
C CYS A 66 -6.65 2.88 -0.63
N TYR A 67 -5.81 2.32 -1.46
CA TYR A 67 -6.11 1.89 -2.82
C TYR A 67 -6.10 0.37 -2.89
N VAL A 68 -6.82 -0.18 -3.85
CA VAL A 68 -6.79 -1.60 -4.22
C VAL A 68 -6.48 -1.75 -5.70
N ASP A 69 -5.84 -2.86 -6.03
CA ASP A 69 -5.73 -3.35 -7.41
C ASP A 69 -6.95 -4.21 -7.71
N ASP A 70 -7.98 -3.62 -8.30
CA ASP A 70 -9.16 -4.34 -8.76
C ASP A 70 -8.94 -4.86 -10.19
N LEU A 71 -8.33 -6.05 -10.28
CA LEU A 71 -8.06 -6.75 -11.55
C LEU A 71 -7.32 -5.89 -12.59
N GLY A 72 -6.25 -5.22 -12.15
CA GLY A 72 -5.44 -4.34 -12.98
C GLY A 72 -5.96 -2.91 -13.06
N LYS A 73 -6.91 -2.53 -12.20
CA LYS A 73 -7.40 -1.16 -12.07
C LYS A 73 -7.08 -0.62 -10.68
N MET A 74 -6.43 0.53 -10.63
CA MET A 74 -6.25 1.27 -9.38
C MET A 74 -7.57 1.90 -8.96
N VAL A 75 -8.04 1.57 -7.76
CA VAL A 75 -9.28 2.09 -7.18
C VAL A 75 -8.98 2.67 -5.81
N LEU A 76 -9.38 3.92 -5.53
CA LEU A 76 -9.39 4.45 -4.18
C LEU A 76 -10.57 3.82 -3.44
N HIS A 77 -10.26 2.95 -2.46
CA HIS A 77 -11.25 2.13 -1.78
C HIS A 77 -11.76 2.78 -0.49
N ARG A 78 -10.87 3.33 0.33
CA ARG A 78 -11.23 4.01 1.58
C ARG A 78 -10.23 5.09 1.97
N ALA A 79 -10.65 6.03 2.80
CA ALA A 79 -9.82 7.11 3.30
C ALA A 79 -10.07 7.38 4.80
N TYR A 80 -9.00 7.64 5.56
CA TYR A 80 -9.09 8.10 6.94
C TYR A 80 -8.78 9.59 7.04
N GLN A 81 -9.59 10.29 7.80
CA GLN A 81 -9.43 11.71 8.11
C GLN A 81 -9.49 11.95 9.62
N PRO A 82 -8.57 12.74 10.19
CA PRO A 82 -8.55 13.03 11.63
C PRO A 82 -9.71 13.93 12.06
N ASP A 83 -10.18 14.81 11.17
CA ASP A 83 -11.33 15.68 11.38
C ASP A 83 -11.97 16.11 10.04
N PHE A 84 -13.13 16.77 10.11
CA PHE A 84 -13.83 17.28 8.91
C PHE A 84 -13.16 18.51 8.28
N ALA A 85 -12.25 19.17 9.00
CA ALA A 85 -11.57 20.37 8.50
C ALA A 85 -10.37 20.03 7.62
N ALA A 86 -9.89 18.78 7.61
CA ALA A 86 -8.77 18.32 6.78
C ALA A 86 -9.04 18.38 5.26
N GLY A 87 -10.25 18.78 4.85
CA GLY A 87 -10.55 19.31 3.51
C GLY A 87 -10.74 18.30 2.39
N LEU A 88 -10.51 17.01 2.64
CA LEU A 88 -10.76 15.94 1.65
C LEU A 88 -12.09 15.24 1.91
N GLY A 89 -13.05 16.02 2.45
CA GLY A 89 -14.22 15.56 3.11
C GLY A 89 -15.13 14.62 2.34
N HIS A 90 -15.88 13.89 3.12
CA HIS A 90 -17.05 13.16 2.67
C HIS A 90 -18.09 14.14 2.11
N TYR A 91 -18.65 13.82 0.96
CA TYR A 91 -19.85 14.45 0.41
C TYR A 91 -20.91 13.38 0.12
N PRO A 92 -22.21 13.73 0.10
CA PRO A 92 -23.27 12.76 -0.16
C PRO A 92 -23.02 11.97 -1.45
N GLY A 93 -23.01 10.65 -1.33
CA GLY A 93 -22.75 9.74 -2.46
C GLY A 93 -21.29 9.29 -2.62
N ARG A 94 -20.38 9.78 -1.76
CA ARG A 94 -18.99 9.32 -1.74
C ARG A 94 -18.76 8.44 -0.52
N GLY A 95 -18.89 7.13 -0.70
CA GLY A 95 -18.63 6.13 0.34
C GLY A 95 -19.56 6.21 1.57
N ILE A 96 -19.20 5.47 2.60
CA ILE A 96 -19.93 5.36 3.87
C ILE A 96 -19.06 5.93 4.98
N LEU A 97 -19.60 6.89 5.73
CA LEU A 97 -18.89 7.49 6.86
C LEU A 97 -18.99 6.62 8.10
N THR A 98 -17.86 6.24 8.67
CA THR A 98 -17.76 5.45 9.92
C THR A 98 -16.81 6.12 10.90
N SER A 99 -17.14 6.08 12.20
CA SER A 99 -16.25 6.61 13.26
C SER A 99 -15.04 5.70 13.39
N ALA A 100 -13.85 6.30 13.50
CA ALA A 100 -12.62 5.55 13.76
C ALA A 100 -12.38 5.41 15.29
N GLU A 101 -11.82 4.26 15.69
CA GLU A 101 -11.36 4.07 17.06
C GLU A 101 -10.18 5.02 17.34
N GLY A 102 -10.24 5.74 18.46
CA GLY A 102 -9.22 6.73 18.81
C GLY A 102 -9.44 8.14 18.25
N GLY A 103 -10.52 8.35 17.49
CA GLY A 103 -10.90 9.65 16.91
C GLY A 103 -10.78 9.69 15.39
N GLY A 104 -11.32 10.75 14.78
CA GLY A 104 -11.42 10.84 13.33
C GLY A 104 -12.51 9.94 12.76
N TYR A 105 -12.46 9.74 11.44
CA TYR A 105 -13.44 8.93 10.72
C TYR A 105 -12.83 8.28 9.48
N TRP A 106 -13.40 7.16 9.09
CA TRP A 106 -13.19 6.53 7.80
C TRP A 106 -14.30 6.90 6.84
N ILE A 107 -13.95 7.02 5.58
CA ILE A 107 -14.88 6.95 4.45
C ILE A 107 -14.60 5.59 3.81
N GLU A 108 -15.50 4.64 4.03
CA GLU A 108 -15.42 3.28 3.49
C GLU A 108 -16.16 3.19 2.16
N ASP A 109 -15.87 2.19 1.35
CA ASP A 109 -16.55 1.91 0.08
C ASP A 109 -16.60 3.13 -0.87
N ILE A 110 -15.49 3.84 -0.98
CA ILE A 110 -15.37 4.98 -1.90
C ILE A 110 -15.44 4.48 -3.34
N ASP A 111 -14.68 3.43 -3.63
CA ASP A 111 -14.61 2.70 -4.90
C ASP A 111 -14.46 3.59 -6.14
N GLU A 112 -13.70 4.67 -6.02
CA GLU A 112 -13.41 5.61 -7.10
C GLU A 112 -12.25 5.10 -7.97
N PRO A 113 -12.47 4.75 -9.26
CA PRO A 113 -11.39 4.38 -10.15
C PRO A 113 -10.42 5.53 -10.40
N VAL A 114 -9.13 5.27 -10.26
CA VAL A 114 -8.08 6.24 -10.59
C VAL A 114 -7.81 6.21 -12.09
N ARG A 115 -8.09 7.32 -12.76
CA ARG A 115 -7.99 7.42 -14.21
C ARG A 115 -6.57 7.14 -14.71
N GLY A 116 -6.44 6.18 -15.62
CA GLY A 116 -5.15 5.80 -16.20
C GLY A 116 -4.22 5.09 -15.23
N ASN A 117 -4.76 4.53 -14.14
CA ASN A 117 -3.99 3.82 -13.12
C ASN A 117 -2.84 4.64 -12.53
N ALA A 118 -2.96 5.97 -12.51
CA ALA A 118 -1.88 6.84 -12.04
C ALA A 118 -2.42 8.15 -11.45
N TYR A 119 -1.72 8.66 -10.44
CA TYR A 119 -1.95 10.01 -9.91
C TYR A 119 -0.64 10.72 -9.60
N VAL A 120 -0.67 12.05 -9.63
CA VAL A 120 0.49 12.89 -9.30
C VAL A 120 0.39 13.35 -7.85
N LEU A 121 1.44 13.07 -7.08
CA LEU A 121 1.60 13.52 -5.71
C LEU A 121 2.69 14.62 -5.64
N ARG A 122 2.39 15.76 -5.00
CA ARG A 122 3.43 16.66 -4.52
C ARG A 122 3.91 16.18 -3.16
N VAL A 123 5.09 15.62 -3.12
CA VAL A 123 5.67 15.07 -1.90
C VAL A 123 5.98 16.21 -0.92
N GLY A 124 5.52 16.07 0.32
CA GLY A 124 5.77 17.03 1.39
C GLY A 124 7.14 16.82 2.05
N SER A 125 7.44 17.68 3.04
CA SER A 125 8.65 17.58 3.85
C SER A 125 8.72 16.29 4.65
N LEU A 126 9.86 16.03 5.29
CA LEU A 126 10.03 14.91 6.22
C LEU A 126 9.01 14.94 7.38
N ALA A 127 8.54 16.13 7.79
CA ALA A 127 7.50 16.26 8.81
C ALA A 127 6.13 15.78 8.31
N VAL A 128 5.82 16.00 7.02
CA VAL A 128 4.62 15.47 6.37
C VAL A 128 4.71 13.95 6.22
N ASN A 129 5.90 13.42 6.00
CA ASN A 129 6.19 11.99 6.02
C ASN A 129 5.28 11.15 5.10
N HIS A 130 5.16 11.55 3.83
CA HIS A 130 4.48 10.72 2.84
C HIS A 130 5.14 9.36 2.71
N ARG A 131 4.39 8.29 2.89
CA ARG A 131 4.86 6.91 2.70
C ARG A 131 3.78 6.03 2.13
N ILE A 132 4.17 5.12 1.25
CA ILE A 132 3.33 4.06 0.73
C ILE A 132 3.61 2.82 1.57
N VAL A 133 2.57 2.14 2.01
CA VAL A 133 2.66 0.89 2.78
C VAL A 133 1.84 -0.17 2.04
N THR A 134 2.47 -1.29 1.73
CA THR A 134 1.85 -2.52 1.23
C THR A 134 1.90 -3.59 2.34
N ASP A 135 1.40 -4.78 2.09
CA ASP A 135 1.51 -5.90 3.04
C ASP A 135 2.97 -6.34 3.28
N SER A 136 3.86 -6.08 2.32
CA SER A 136 5.24 -6.57 2.34
C SER A 136 6.31 -5.48 2.41
N ASP A 137 5.96 -4.20 2.18
CA ASP A 137 6.95 -3.15 1.98
C ASP A 137 6.47 -1.77 2.46
N GLU A 138 7.42 -0.88 2.78
CA GLU A 138 7.18 0.54 3.05
C GLU A 138 8.14 1.42 2.23
N ILE A 139 7.59 2.29 1.40
CA ILE A 139 8.33 3.25 0.59
C ILE A 139 8.15 4.65 1.16
N ASN A 140 9.19 5.24 1.74
CA ASN A 140 9.13 6.60 2.29
C ASN A 140 9.44 7.65 1.21
N LEU A 141 8.40 8.23 0.65
CA LEU A 141 8.47 9.22 -0.42
C LEU A 141 9.13 10.53 0.02
N SER A 142 8.86 10.98 1.26
CA SER A 142 9.46 12.22 1.77
C SER A 142 10.98 12.13 1.90
N LYS A 143 11.53 10.93 2.17
CA LYS A 143 12.99 10.72 2.16
C LYS A 143 13.59 10.70 0.77
N MET A 144 12.81 10.29 -0.24
CA MET A 144 13.30 10.08 -1.60
C MET A 144 13.14 11.32 -2.50
N ALA A 145 12.06 12.08 -2.30
CA ALA A 145 11.59 13.06 -3.27
C ALA A 145 10.95 14.29 -2.59
N GLU A 146 11.50 14.71 -1.43
CA GLU A 146 10.98 15.85 -0.66
C GLU A 146 10.78 17.08 -1.54
N HIS A 147 9.62 17.74 -1.41
CA HIS A 147 9.22 18.95 -2.14
C HIS A 147 9.12 18.82 -3.67
N THR A 148 9.24 17.61 -4.22
CA THR A 148 9.11 17.38 -5.66
C THR A 148 7.74 16.75 -6.00
N ARG A 149 7.46 16.59 -7.29
CA ARG A 149 6.32 15.83 -7.78
C ARG A 149 6.77 14.44 -8.17
N VAL A 150 5.98 13.47 -7.81
CA VAL A 150 6.13 12.09 -8.28
C VAL A 150 4.80 11.62 -8.88
N THR A 151 4.88 10.68 -9.79
CA THR A 151 3.72 9.94 -10.28
C THR A 151 3.70 8.58 -9.61
N ILE A 152 2.60 8.23 -8.97
CA ILE A 152 2.32 6.89 -8.45
C ILE A 152 1.50 6.18 -9.51
N ARG A 153 1.98 5.04 -10.01
CA ARG A 153 1.37 4.29 -11.10
C ARG A 153 1.24 2.82 -10.77
N LEU A 154 0.09 2.23 -11.05
CA LEU A 154 -0.08 0.77 -11.09
C LEU A 154 0.29 0.30 -12.50
N ASP A 155 1.37 -0.46 -12.61
CA ASP A 155 1.86 -1.08 -13.84
C ASP A 155 1.41 -2.54 -13.89
N THR A 156 0.58 -2.87 -14.87
CA THR A 156 -0.01 -4.20 -15.05
C THR A 156 0.81 -5.08 -16.01
N GLY A 157 1.88 -4.54 -16.58
CA GLY A 157 2.73 -5.27 -17.53
C GLY A 157 2.07 -5.53 -18.90
N GLU A 158 0.91 -4.89 -19.19
CA GLU A 158 0.18 -5.01 -20.46
C GLU A 158 0.53 -3.87 -21.43
#